data_686c037eea1c33331a745ea9deb76314
#
_entry.id   686c037eea1c33331a745ea9deb76314
#
_cell.length_a   1.000
_cell.length_b   1.000
_cell.length_c   1.000
_cell.angle_alpha   90.00
_cell.angle_beta   90.00
_cell.angle_gamma   90.00
#
_symmetry.space_group_name_H-M   'P 1'
#
loop_
_entity.id
_entity.type
_entity.pdbx_description
1 polymer ?
#
loop_
_entity_poly.entity_id
_entity_poly.type
_entity_poly.pdbx_seq_one_letter_code
_entity_poly.pdbx_strand_id
1 'polypeptide(L)'
;MFRNKFKDKKLLHLIDLIIDSGENGLPIGNVTSQWFANFYLQNLDHYIKEQLHVKYYIRYMDDMVLLGSNKRELHKDCCLISNYLNNIGLVLKSNYQVFKTDSRGIDFLGYRFFHYKTILRHSIMLRITRKVKRVFKKKSWNLHNCMAIISYLGWIKHSNSYQLYQKWIKPYVNIKCMKGVIKCENNKYSYAK
;
A
#
# COMPACT_ATOMS: atom_id res chain seq x y z
N MET A 1 8.79 20.57 13.55
CA MET A 1 8.19 19.35 14.14
C MET A 1 9.23 18.48 14.86
N PHE A 2 10.28 17.97 14.20
CA PHE A 2 11.35 17.17 14.82
C PHE A 2 12.05 17.88 15.98
N ARG A 3 12.39 19.16 15.83
CA ARG A 3 13.06 19.99 16.86
C ARG A 3 12.29 20.09 18.19
N ASN A 4 10.97 19.88 18.17
CA ASN A 4 10.15 19.87 19.40
C ASN A 4 10.22 18.51 20.13
N LYS A 5 10.59 17.44 19.45
CA LYS A 5 10.65 16.06 19.99
C LYS A 5 12.07 15.63 20.33
N PHE A 6 13.05 16.04 19.53
CA PHE A 6 14.45 15.66 19.69
C PHE A 6 15.30 16.86 20.08
N LYS A 7 16.18 16.67 21.05
CA LYS A 7 17.10 17.73 21.55
C LYS A 7 18.54 17.51 21.10
N ASP A 8 18.88 16.31 20.60
CA ASP A 8 20.23 15.98 20.13
C ASP A 8 20.51 16.74 18.81
N LYS A 9 21.48 17.66 18.87
CA LYS A 9 21.86 18.51 17.73
C LYS A 9 22.45 17.71 16.57
N LYS A 10 23.20 16.62 16.84
CA LYS A 10 23.79 15.79 15.78
C LYS A 10 22.71 15.03 15.03
N LEU A 11 21.73 14.46 15.76
CA LEU A 11 20.58 13.79 15.17
C LEU A 11 19.73 14.76 14.35
N LEU A 12 19.45 15.96 14.85
CA LEU A 12 18.70 16.97 14.12
C LEU A 12 19.41 17.39 12.84
N HIS A 13 20.72 17.58 12.88
CA HIS A 13 21.51 17.90 11.69
C HIS A 13 21.45 16.77 10.65
N LEU A 14 21.54 15.51 11.07
CA LEU A 14 21.38 14.36 10.18
C LEU A 14 19.99 14.31 9.54
N ILE A 15 18.93 14.58 10.32
CA ILE A 15 17.56 14.66 9.82
C ILE A 15 17.41 15.76 8.76
N ASP A 16 17.95 16.95 9.05
CA ASP A 16 17.94 18.09 8.12
C ASP A 16 18.63 17.70 6.80
N LEU A 17 19.83 17.09 6.85
CA LEU A 17 20.54 16.61 5.65
C LEU A 17 19.73 15.60 4.83
N ILE A 18 19.01 14.69 5.49
CA ILE A 18 18.16 13.70 4.79
C ILE A 18 16.97 14.39 4.13
N ILE A 19 16.34 15.35 4.80
CA ILE A 19 15.18 16.08 4.25
C ILE A 19 15.60 16.94 3.07
N ASP A 20 16.70 17.67 3.20
CA ASP A 20 17.23 18.59 2.20
C ASP A 20 17.84 17.86 0.99
N SER A 21 18.07 16.53 1.08
CA SER A 21 18.52 15.73 -0.06
C SER A 21 17.45 15.54 -1.15
N GLY A 22 16.21 15.93 -0.88
CA GLY A 22 15.10 15.89 -1.86
C GLY A 22 14.91 17.27 -2.52
N GLU A 23 14.80 17.32 -3.84
CA GLU A 23 14.58 18.57 -4.58
C GLU A 23 13.22 19.23 -4.25
N ASN A 24 12.18 18.42 -4.05
CA ASN A 24 10.81 18.88 -3.76
C ASN A 24 10.16 18.00 -2.67
N GLY A 25 10.53 18.22 -1.40
CA GLY A 25 10.00 17.47 -0.27
C GLY A 25 10.85 16.24 0.10
N LEU A 26 10.26 15.26 0.74
CA LEU A 26 10.99 14.08 1.19
C LEU A 26 11.52 13.23 0.01
N PRO A 27 12.78 12.79 0.03
CA PRO A 27 13.36 12.01 -1.05
C PRO A 27 12.62 10.66 -1.22
N ILE A 28 12.20 10.36 -2.45
CA ILE A 28 11.49 9.12 -2.77
C ILE A 28 12.47 7.95 -2.77
N GLY A 29 12.09 6.84 -2.11
CA GLY A 29 12.88 5.60 -2.07
C GLY A 29 13.69 5.39 -0.79
N ASN A 30 13.89 6.41 0.03
CA ASN A 30 14.54 6.26 1.33
C ASN A 30 13.57 5.66 2.36
N VAL A 31 14.05 4.70 3.14
CA VAL A 31 13.27 4.08 4.24
C VAL A 31 12.83 5.13 5.26
N THR A 32 13.71 6.09 5.58
CA THR A 32 13.44 7.20 6.50
C THR A 32 12.31 8.11 6.04
N SER A 33 12.13 8.31 4.74
CA SER A 33 11.07 9.16 4.19
C SER A 33 9.67 8.68 4.58
N GLN A 34 9.47 7.36 4.63
CA GLN A 34 8.19 6.78 5.08
C GLN A 34 7.91 7.10 6.56
N TRP A 35 8.93 7.02 7.42
CA TRP A 35 8.83 7.37 8.82
C TRP A 35 8.56 8.86 9.01
N PHE A 36 9.26 9.72 8.27
CA PHE A 36 9.07 11.17 8.34
C PHE A 36 7.67 11.59 7.87
N ALA A 37 7.16 11.00 6.79
CA ALA A 37 5.80 11.25 6.32
C ALA A 37 4.74 10.80 7.35
N ASN A 38 4.92 9.63 7.95
CA ASN A 38 4.02 9.16 9.01
C ASN A 38 4.08 10.03 10.26
N PHE A 39 5.27 10.46 10.66
CA PHE A 39 5.45 11.37 11.78
C PHE A 39 4.82 12.75 11.51
N TYR A 40 4.92 13.25 10.28
CA TYR A 40 4.31 14.50 9.87
C TYR A 40 2.78 14.47 9.98
N LEU A 41 2.16 13.35 9.61
CA LEU A 41 0.71 13.15 9.64
C LEU A 41 0.18 12.63 10.99
N GLN A 42 1.03 12.36 11.96
CA GLN A 42 0.63 11.84 13.26
C GLN A 42 -0.41 12.74 13.96
N ASN A 43 -0.22 14.05 13.94
CA ASN A 43 -1.15 14.98 14.55
C ASN A 43 -2.52 15.01 13.84
N LEU A 44 -2.57 14.75 12.54
CA LEU A 44 -3.81 14.53 11.80
C LEU A 44 -4.53 13.29 12.29
N ASP A 45 -3.81 12.19 12.53
CA ASP A 45 -4.40 10.95 13.05
C ASP A 45 -5.05 11.19 14.43
N HIS A 46 -4.35 11.91 15.33
CA HIS A 46 -4.90 12.32 16.63
C HIS A 46 -6.12 13.24 16.46
N TYR A 47 -6.04 14.22 15.58
CA TYR A 47 -7.19 15.12 15.30
C TYR A 47 -8.43 14.33 14.87
N ILE A 48 -8.28 13.39 13.94
CA ILE A 48 -9.40 12.56 13.44
C ILE A 48 -9.96 11.67 14.55
N LYS A 49 -9.10 11.08 15.37
CA LYS A 49 -9.53 10.13 16.41
C LYS A 49 -10.07 10.81 17.67
N GLU A 50 -9.42 11.88 18.11
CA GLU A 50 -9.65 12.48 19.43
C GLU A 50 -10.56 13.71 19.37
N GLN A 51 -10.55 14.48 18.27
CA GLN A 51 -11.37 15.68 18.12
C GLN A 51 -12.61 15.44 17.23
N LEU A 52 -12.44 14.74 16.10
CA LEU A 52 -13.58 14.39 15.25
C LEU A 52 -14.31 13.12 15.73
N HIS A 53 -13.73 12.38 16.67
CA HIS A 53 -14.28 11.13 17.23
C HIS A 53 -14.65 10.07 16.18
N VAL A 54 -13.95 10.05 15.03
CA VAL A 54 -14.19 9.05 13.98
C VAL A 54 -13.85 7.66 14.50
N LYS A 55 -14.86 6.81 14.69
CA LYS A 55 -14.71 5.50 15.28
C LYS A 55 -13.83 4.57 14.44
N TYR A 56 -14.06 4.52 13.13
CA TYR A 56 -13.38 3.65 12.20
C TYR A 56 -12.56 4.47 11.21
N TYR A 57 -11.28 4.56 11.46
CA TYR A 57 -10.30 5.28 10.67
C TYR A 57 -9.07 4.42 10.44
N ILE A 58 -8.62 4.35 9.21
CA ILE A 58 -7.39 3.66 8.80
C ILE A 58 -6.64 4.57 7.83
N ARG A 59 -5.34 4.73 8.04
CA ARG A 59 -4.44 5.40 7.11
C ARG A 59 -3.26 4.50 6.76
N TYR A 60 -2.91 4.47 5.49
CA TYR A 60 -1.67 3.91 4.99
C TYR A 60 -1.00 4.95 4.11
N MET A 61 0.08 5.54 4.60
CA MET A 61 0.76 6.68 3.98
C MET A 61 -0.22 7.85 3.72
N ASP A 62 -0.48 8.14 2.44
CA ASP A 62 -1.40 9.18 1.96
C ASP A 62 -2.83 8.68 1.73
N ASP A 63 -3.05 7.37 1.69
CA ASP A 63 -4.37 6.79 1.53
C ASP A 63 -5.11 6.69 2.87
N MET A 64 -6.30 7.29 2.95
CA MET A 64 -7.14 7.33 4.15
C MET A 64 -8.51 6.72 3.88
N VAL A 65 -9.03 5.96 4.84
CA VAL A 65 -10.39 5.41 4.83
C VAL A 65 -11.08 5.74 6.15
N LEU A 66 -12.24 6.37 6.06
CA LEU A 66 -13.12 6.64 7.17
C LEU A 66 -14.43 5.89 6.96
N LEU A 67 -14.96 5.24 8.02
CA LEU A 67 -16.25 4.57 7.97
C LEU A 67 -17.20 5.20 8.99
N GLY A 68 -18.40 5.46 8.56
CA GLY A 68 -19.47 6.01 9.39
C GLY A 68 -20.84 5.61 8.84
N SER A 69 -21.85 5.66 9.69
CA SER A 69 -23.24 5.34 9.32
C SER A 69 -23.95 6.50 8.61
N ASN A 70 -23.49 7.73 8.83
CA ASN A 70 -24.14 8.94 8.32
C ASN A 70 -23.28 9.62 7.24
N LYS A 71 -23.81 9.67 6.02
CA LYS A 71 -23.12 10.29 4.89
C LYS A 71 -22.85 11.79 5.09
N ARG A 72 -23.77 12.52 5.75
CA ARG A 72 -23.61 13.96 6.00
C ARG A 72 -22.46 14.23 6.97
N GLU A 73 -22.33 13.42 8.02
CA GLU A 73 -21.21 13.50 8.96
C GLU A 73 -19.88 13.23 8.26
N LEU A 74 -19.79 12.17 7.44
CA LEU A 74 -18.58 11.88 6.66
C LEU A 74 -18.17 13.03 5.73
N HIS A 75 -19.13 13.74 5.10
CA HIS A 75 -18.82 14.93 4.33
C HIS A 75 -18.31 16.08 5.19
N LYS A 76 -18.92 16.29 6.36
CA LYS A 76 -18.47 17.30 7.34
C LYS A 76 -17.04 17.00 7.81
N ASP A 77 -16.77 15.74 8.18
CA ASP A 77 -15.43 15.30 8.60
C ASP A 77 -14.41 15.50 7.47
N CYS A 78 -14.79 15.19 6.24
CA CYS A 78 -13.94 15.40 5.07
C CYS A 78 -13.57 16.88 4.88
N CYS A 79 -14.52 17.81 5.07
CA CYS A 79 -14.25 19.25 5.03
C CYS A 79 -13.32 19.69 6.16
N LEU A 80 -13.51 19.19 7.38
CA LEU A 80 -12.67 19.51 8.53
C LEU A 80 -11.24 18.99 8.34
N ILE A 81 -11.09 17.76 7.83
CA ILE A 81 -9.80 17.16 7.48
C ILE A 81 -9.12 17.96 6.38
N SER A 82 -9.86 18.39 5.36
CA SER A 82 -9.31 19.22 4.28
C SER A 82 -8.76 20.55 4.81
N ASN A 83 -9.49 21.21 5.69
CA ASN A 83 -9.05 22.46 6.33
C ASN A 83 -7.80 22.24 7.18
N TYR A 84 -7.76 21.15 7.96
CA TYR A 84 -6.58 20.79 8.75
C TYR A 84 -5.35 20.57 7.87
N LEU A 85 -5.50 19.81 6.78
CA LEU A 85 -4.43 19.55 5.83
C LEU A 85 -3.91 20.83 5.20
N ASN A 86 -4.79 21.73 4.77
CA ASN A 86 -4.41 23.04 4.22
C ASN A 86 -3.56 23.85 5.21
N ASN A 87 -3.89 23.83 6.50
CA ASN A 87 -3.13 24.52 7.55
C ASN A 87 -1.71 23.98 7.73
N ILE A 88 -1.46 22.73 7.36
CA ILE A 88 -0.12 22.12 7.40
C ILE A 88 0.55 22.06 6.00
N GLY A 89 0.00 22.78 5.01
CA GLY A 89 0.58 22.86 3.66
C GLY A 89 0.31 21.64 2.77
N LEU A 90 -0.67 20.80 3.10
CA LEU A 90 -1.08 19.64 2.30
C LEU A 90 -2.49 19.87 1.72
N VAL A 91 -2.73 19.28 0.56
CA VAL A 91 -4.02 19.40 -0.14
C VAL A 91 -4.66 18.03 -0.28
N LEU A 92 -5.92 17.90 0.13
CA LEU A 92 -6.70 16.71 -0.11
C LEU A 92 -7.04 16.60 -1.60
N LYS A 93 -6.82 15.42 -2.21
CA LYS A 93 -7.18 15.18 -3.61
C LYS A 93 -8.68 15.36 -3.83
N SER A 94 -9.06 16.03 -4.91
CA SER A 94 -10.47 16.30 -5.27
C SER A 94 -11.29 15.06 -5.59
N ASN A 95 -10.64 13.92 -5.85
CA ASN A 95 -11.28 12.66 -6.24
C ASN A 95 -11.68 11.77 -5.05
N TYR A 96 -11.74 12.32 -3.83
CA TYR A 96 -12.27 11.57 -2.69
C TYR A 96 -13.73 11.16 -2.92
N GLN A 97 -14.15 10.05 -2.32
CA GLN A 97 -15.45 9.46 -2.61
C GLN A 97 -16.15 9.03 -1.32
N VAL A 98 -17.44 9.41 -1.19
CA VAL A 98 -18.31 8.96 -0.11
C VAL A 98 -19.42 8.10 -0.72
N PHE A 99 -19.47 6.83 -0.38
CA PHE A 99 -20.42 5.85 -0.95
C PHE A 99 -20.79 4.77 0.07
N LYS A 100 -21.87 4.05 -0.20
CA LYS A 100 -22.25 2.87 0.58
C LYS A 100 -21.30 1.71 0.31
N THR A 101 -20.74 1.10 1.35
CA THR A 101 -19.78 0.00 1.26
C THR A 101 -20.32 -1.20 0.48
N ASP A 102 -21.62 -1.52 0.68
CA ASP A 102 -22.26 -2.66 0.02
C ASP A 102 -22.45 -2.48 -1.49
N SER A 103 -22.47 -1.23 -1.99
CA SER A 103 -22.71 -0.97 -3.42
C SER A 103 -21.52 -1.34 -4.30
N ARG A 104 -20.29 -1.10 -3.87
CA ARG A 104 -19.10 -1.37 -4.71
C ARG A 104 -17.83 -1.79 -3.97
N GLY A 105 -17.86 -1.83 -2.65
CA GLY A 105 -16.70 -2.12 -1.81
C GLY A 105 -15.66 -0.99 -1.77
N ILE A 106 -14.79 -1.04 -0.78
CA ILE A 106 -13.74 -0.05 -0.55
C ILE A 106 -12.48 -0.49 -1.31
N ASP A 107 -12.01 0.34 -2.23
CA ASP A 107 -10.76 0.11 -2.95
C ASP A 107 -9.58 0.67 -2.14
N PHE A 108 -8.82 -0.22 -1.50
CA PHE A 108 -7.71 0.14 -0.62
C PHE A 108 -6.56 -0.85 -0.77
N LEU A 109 -5.34 -0.35 -0.91
CA LEU A 109 -4.10 -1.14 -1.02
C LEU A 109 -4.14 -2.28 -2.05
N GLY A 110 -4.84 -2.07 -3.18
CA GLY A 110 -4.91 -3.06 -4.25
C GLY A 110 -5.94 -4.16 -4.07
N TYR A 111 -6.71 -4.08 -3.01
CA TYR A 111 -7.87 -4.93 -2.76
C TYR A 111 -9.16 -4.11 -2.82
N ARG A 112 -10.27 -4.81 -3.00
CA ARG A 112 -11.61 -4.26 -2.85
C ARG A 112 -12.31 -5.00 -1.73
N PHE A 113 -12.56 -4.28 -0.63
CA PHE A 113 -13.16 -4.79 0.59
C PHE A 113 -14.67 -4.61 0.57
N PHE A 114 -15.38 -5.70 0.73
CA PHE A 114 -16.82 -5.72 0.99
C PHE A 114 -17.07 -6.21 2.41
N HIS A 115 -18.30 -6.14 2.87
CA HIS A 115 -18.65 -6.55 4.24
C HIS A 115 -18.26 -8.00 4.57
N TYR A 116 -18.37 -8.90 3.60
CA TYR A 116 -18.18 -10.36 3.78
C TYR A 116 -17.13 -10.97 2.86
N LYS A 117 -16.50 -10.20 2.00
CA LYS A 117 -15.45 -10.71 1.09
C LYS A 117 -14.43 -9.63 0.74
N THR A 118 -13.22 -10.08 0.47
CA THR A 118 -12.13 -9.24 -0.06
C THR A 118 -11.69 -9.80 -1.40
N ILE A 119 -11.70 -8.99 -2.44
CA ILE A 119 -11.27 -9.39 -3.78
C ILE A 119 -10.10 -8.55 -4.25
N LEU A 120 -9.30 -9.07 -5.17
CA LEU A 120 -8.25 -8.29 -5.81
C LEU A 120 -8.82 -7.18 -6.68
N ARG A 121 -8.15 -6.03 -6.72
CA ARG A 121 -8.42 -4.97 -7.69
C ARG A 121 -8.30 -5.53 -9.11
N HIS A 122 -9.25 -5.22 -9.98
CA HIS A 122 -9.31 -5.77 -11.33
C HIS A 122 -8.01 -5.58 -12.14
N SER A 123 -7.37 -4.42 -12.03
CA SER A 123 -6.10 -4.13 -12.69
C SER A 123 -4.96 -5.05 -12.23
N ILE A 124 -4.90 -5.37 -10.93
CA ILE A 124 -3.92 -6.32 -10.36
C ILE A 124 -4.20 -7.73 -10.87
N MET A 125 -5.47 -8.16 -10.84
CA MET A 125 -5.89 -9.44 -11.37
C MET A 125 -5.46 -9.62 -12.83
N LEU A 126 -5.73 -8.63 -13.69
CA LEU A 126 -5.32 -8.65 -15.10
C LEU A 126 -3.79 -8.69 -15.26
N ARG A 127 -3.05 -7.95 -14.45
CA ARG A 127 -1.59 -7.95 -14.45
C ARG A 127 -1.04 -9.35 -14.14
N ILE A 128 -1.55 -10.00 -13.10
CA ILE A 128 -1.16 -11.35 -12.70
C ILE A 128 -1.44 -12.34 -13.83
N THR A 129 -2.67 -12.38 -14.33
CA THR A 129 -3.08 -13.35 -15.36
C THR A 129 -2.30 -13.16 -16.66
N ARG A 130 -2.07 -11.93 -17.09
CA ARG A 130 -1.26 -11.61 -18.27
C ARG A 130 0.19 -12.03 -18.09
N LYS A 131 0.78 -11.77 -16.92
CA LYS A 131 2.17 -12.16 -16.63
C LYS A 131 2.33 -13.68 -16.65
N VAL A 132 1.43 -14.40 -15.95
CA VAL A 132 1.46 -15.86 -15.89
C VAL A 132 1.34 -16.49 -17.29
N LYS A 133 0.35 -16.08 -18.07
CA LYS A 133 0.18 -16.58 -19.45
C LYS A 133 1.37 -16.27 -20.36
N ARG A 134 1.96 -15.08 -20.24
CA ARG A 134 3.14 -14.67 -21.02
C ARG A 134 4.34 -15.57 -20.71
N VAL A 135 4.63 -15.79 -19.41
CA VAL A 135 5.75 -16.63 -18.98
C VAL A 135 5.54 -18.06 -19.42
N PHE A 136 4.33 -18.60 -19.28
CA PHE A 136 4.00 -19.94 -19.73
C PHE A 136 4.18 -20.10 -21.27
N LYS A 137 3.60 -19.17 -22.05
CA LYS A 137 3.71 -19.22 -23.53
C LYS A 137 5.15 -19.13 -24.02
N LYS A 138 5.98 -18.29 -23.37
CA LYS A 138 7.39 -18.11 -23.74
C LYS A 138 8.32 -19.15 -23.09
N LYS A 139 7.82 -20.04 -22.25
CA LYS A 139 8.61 -21.00 -21.44
C LYS A 139 9.75 -20.32 -20.66
N SER A 140 9.57 -19.04 -20.28
CA SER A 140 10.60 -18.18 -19.69
C SER A 140 10.58 -18.27 -18.14
N TRP A 141 10.98 -19.40 -17.59
CA TRP A 141 11.01 -19.70 -16.15
C TRP A 141 12.33 -19.29 -15.49
N ASN A 142 12.78 -18.07 -15.73
CA ASN A 142 13.96 -17.51 -15.07
C ASN A 142 13.64 -17.03 -13.65
N LEU A 143 14.68 -16.77 -12.85
CA LEU A 143 14.59 -16.31 -11.47
C LEU A 143 13.61 -15.14 -11.30
N HIS A 144 13.77 -14.08 -12.09
CA HIS A 144 12.93 -12.88 -12.02
C HIS A 144 11.44 -13.18 -12.23
N ASN A 145 11.10 -13.99 -13.23
CA ASN A 145 9.73 -14.37 -13.52
C ASN A 145 9.13 -15.27 -12.43
N CYS A 146 9.93 -16.20 -11.90
CA CYS A 146 9.50 -17.07 -10.81
C CYS A 146 9.24 -16.28 -9.53
N MET A 147 10.15 -15.37 -9.14
CA MET A 147 9.97 -14.48 -7.98
C MET A 147 8.73 -13.60 -8.14
N ALA A 148 8.54 -12.99 -9.31
CA ALA A 148 7.38 -12.14 -9.57
C ALA A 148 6.06 -12.91 -9.45
N ILE A 149 5.97 -14.13 -9.99
CA ILE A 149 4.74 -14.93 -9.90
C ILE A 149 4.51 -15.39 -8.46
N ILE A 150 5.53 -15.81 -7.73
CA ILE A 150 5.38 -16.18 -6.31
C ILE A 150 4.92 -14.99 -5.46
N SER A 151 5.47 -13.80 -5.70
CA SER A 151 4.99 -12.57 -5.05
C SER A 151 3.49 -12.34 -5.34
N TYR A 152 3.04 -12.54 -6.58
CA TYR A 152 1.63 -12.42 -6.93
C TYR A 152 0.73 -13.45 -6.24
N LEU A 153 1.22 -14.66 -5.95
CA LEU A 153 0.46 -15.65 -5.19
C LEU A 153 0.18 -15.18 -3.75
N GLY A 154 1.08 -14.37 -3.17
CA GLY A 154 0.84 -13.69 -1.89
C GLY A 154 -0.42 -12.81 -1.92
N TRP A 155 -0.59 -12.02 -2.97
CA TRP A 155 -1.80 -11.20 -3.14
C TRP A 155 -3.09 -12.03 -3.18
N ILE A 156 -3.05 -13.16 -3.90
CA ILE A 156 -4.19 -14.06 -4.04
C ILE A 156 -4.53 -14.72 -2.71
N LYS A 157 -3.53 -15.11 -1.92
CA LYS A 157 -3.70 -15.76 -0.63
C LYS A 157 -4.51 -14.91 0.37
N HIS A 158 -4.35 -13.59 0.31
CA HIS A 158 -5.02 -12.64 1.20
C HIS A 158 -6.37 -12.12 0.65
N SER A 159 -6.96 -12.84 -0.31
CA SER A 159 -8.23 -12.47 -0.94
C SER A 159 -9.11 -13.69 -1.21
N ASN A 160 -10.41 -13.47 -1.35
CA ASN A 160 -11.37 -14.50 -1.76
C ASN A 160 -11.26 -14.79 -3.27
N SER A 161 -10.03 -15.00 -3.76
CA SER A 161 -9.73 -15.18 -5.18
C SER A 161 -9.39 -16.61 -5.58
N TYR A 162 -9.89 -17.60 -4.83
CA TYR A 162 -9.63 -19.03 -5.07
C TYR A 162 -10.04 -19.46 -6.48
N GLN A 163 -11.22 -19.07 -6.96
CA GLN A 163 -11.69 -19.40 -8.31
C GLN A 163 -10.78 -18.81 -9.40
N LEU A 164 -10.28 -17.59 -9.20
CA LEU A 164 -9.30 -16.96 -10.08
C LEU A 164 -8.00 -17.79 -10.14
N TYR A 165 -7.50 -18.20 -8.98
CA TYR A 165 -6.31 -19.06 -8.91
C TYR A 165 -6.52 -20.37 -9.67
N GLN A 166 -7.61 -21.08 -9.42
CA GLN A 166 -7.90 -22.37 -10.05
C GLN A 166 -8.03 -22.25 -11.59
N LYS A 167 -8.74 -21.23 -12.08
CA LYS A 167 -9.04 -21.07 -13.51
C LYS A 167 -7.89 -20.46 -14.31
N TRP A 168 -7.18 -19.48 -13.76
CA TRP A 168 -6.29 -18.64 -14.54
C TRP A 168 -4.82 -18.74 -14.19
N ILE A 169 -4.46 -19.41 -13.10
CA ILE A 169 -3.08 -19.48 -12.62
C ILE A 169 -2.62 -20.90 -12.48
N LYS A 170 -3.31 -21.73 -11.72
CA LYS A 170 -2.93 -23.11 -11.45
C LYS A 170 -2.61 -23.95 -12.70
N PRO A 171 -3.35 -23.84 -13.82
CA PRO A 171 -3.04 -24.62 -15.04
C PRO A 171 -1.72 -24.24 -15.70
N TYR A 172 -1.20 -23.05 -15.43
CA TYR A 172 -0.03 -22.49 -16.07
C TYR A 172 1.21 -22.46 -15.17
N VAL A 173 1.11 -22.84 -13.90
CA VAL A 173 2.16 -22.61 -12.90
C VAL A 173 2.42 -23.86 -12.08
N ASN A 174 3.67 -24.32 -12.06
CA ASN A 174 4.14 -25.33 -11.11
C ASN A 174 4.93 -24.63 -9.98
N ILE A 175 4.28 -24.46 -8.82
CA ILE A 175 4.85 -23.74 -7.67
C ILE A 175 6.10 -24.45 -7.12
N LYS A 176 6.14 -25.81 -7.13
CA LYS A 176 7.29 -26.58 -6.65
C LYS A 176 8.52 -26.31 -7.52
N CYS A 177 8.36 -26.39 -8.84
CA CYS A 177 9.46 -26.09 -9.79
C CYS A 177 9.96 -24.66 -9.64
N MET A 178 9.06 -23.68 -9.51
CA MET A 178 9.44 -22.27 -9.37
C MET A 178 10.21 -21.99 -8.08
N LYS A 179 9.79 -22.59 -6.95
CA LYS A 179 10.54 -22.51 -5.69
C LYS A 179 11.90 -23.18 -5.81
N GLY A 180 12.00 -24.27 -6.56
CA GLY A 180 13.27 -24.92 -6.89
C GLY A 180 14.23 -23.99 -7.62
N VAL A 181 13.77 -23.33 -8.69
CA VAL A 181 14.58 -22.34 -9.44
C VAL A 181 15.09 -21.23 -8.52
N ILE A 182 14.23 -20.67 -7.66
CA ILE A 182 14.63 -19.62 -6.72
C ILE A 182 15.67 -20.12 -5.73
N LYS A 183 15.49 -21.33 -5.19
CA LYS A 183 16.43 -21.91 -4.22
C LYS A 183 17.81 -22.17 -4.86
N CYS A 184 17.85 -22.72 -6.07
CA CYS A 184 19.09 -23.00 -6.79
C CYS A 184 19.89 -21.72 -7.06
N GLU A 185 19.22 -20.65 -7.50
CA GLU A 185 19.90 -19.37 -7.76
C GLU A 185 20.39 -18.69 -6.48
N ASN A 186 19.57 -18.68 -5.41
CA ASN A 186 20.01 -18.12 -4.12
C ASN A 186 21.23 -18.85 -3.54
N ASN A 187 21.31 -20.16 -3.71
CA ASN A 187 22.49 -20.92 -3.26
C ASN A 187 23.75 -20.54 -4.05
N LYS A 188 23.67 -20.26 -5.35
CA LYS A 188 24.83 -19.78 -6.13
C LYS A 188 25.42 -18.49 -5.55
N TYR A 189 24.57 -17.57 -5.08
CA TYR A 189 25.01 -16.30 -4.47
C TYR A 189 25.51 -16.45 -3.02
N SER A 190 25.13 -17.53 -2.30
CA SER A 190 25.62 -17.77 -0.94
C SER A 190 27.03 -18.36 -0.90
N TYR A 191 27.48 -19.00 -1.97
CA TYR A 191 28.85 -19.54 -2.09
C TYR A 191 29.85 -18.55 -2.73
N ALA A 192 29.38 -17.36 -3.16
CA ALA A 192 30.22 -16.33 -3.76
C ALA A 192 30.61 -15.21 -2.77
N LYS A 193 30.35 -15.40 -1.49
CA LYS A 193 30.81 -14.57 -0.37
C LYS A 193 31.81 -15.38 0.47
#